data_d398f31ff88b10c0d40bc4a34b0e3b1e
#
_entry.id   d398f31ff88b10c0d40bc4a34b0e3b1e
#
_cell.length_a   1.000
_cell.length_b   1.000
_cell.length_c   1.000
_cell.angle_alpha   90.00
_cell.angle_beta   90.00
_cell.angle_gamma   90.00
#
_symmetry.space_group_name_H-M   'P 1'
#
loop_
_entity.id
_entity.type
_entity.pdbx_description
1 polymer ?
#
loop_
_entity_poly.entity_id
_entity_poly.type
_entity_poly.pdbx_seq_one_letter_code
_entity_poly.pdbx_strand_id
1 'polypeptide(L)'
;MKKSFKLSEEAFQMDGKMPLSQAIPLGLQHVLAMFVGNLTPLLIITGACGLAGGEFAQLQLSLLQNAMLVAGIVTLVQLFSIGPVGGKVPIIMGTSSGFIGVFNSVAASMGGGVLAYGAIMGASIIGGLFETVLGFFLKPLRKFFPAVVTGTVVMSIGLSLISVGINSFGGGNNAKDFGSVENLLLAVFVLVVILFFKHGTKGFLSSSAILFGIIAGYIAAVVMGFVLPTTGVTADGVEYTKAWVLNCNKVAEASWFEIPKLMPVKPVFDLRAILPVLIMFIVTAVETVGDISGVMEGGLGREATDRELAGGVMCDGLGSSFAALFGVLPNTSFSQNVGLVAMTKVVNRFALATGAIFLILCGLCPKLAALVSIMPQSVLGGAAVMMFSSIVISGIQLITKNPLTARNLSIVSVALGVGYGMGANTGILANAPQFIQLIFGGSGIVPAAMVAILLNIVLPKED
;
A
#
# COMPACT_ATOMS: atom_id res chain seq x y z
N MET A 1 41.98 6.80 -0.85
CA MET A 1 41.48 5.45 -1.24
C MET A 1 40.04 5.28 -0.72
N LYS A 2 39.04 5.44 -1.59
CA LYS A 2 37.66 5.04 -1.23
C LYS A 2 37.64 3.51 -1.23
N LYS A 3 37.54 2.88 -0.04
CA LYS A 3 37.19 1.46 0.04
C LYS A 3 35.82 1.34 -0.65
N SER A 4 35.76 0.74 -1.84
CA SER A 4 34.50 0.34 -2.44
C SER A 4 33.87 -0.66 -1.47
N PHE A 5 32.72 -0.33 -0.93
CA PHE A 5 31.93 -1.22 -0.06
C PHE A 5 31.46 -2.37 -0.93
N LYS A 6 32.25 -3.46 -0.95
CA LYS A 6 31.93 -4.65 -1.73
C LYS A 6 30.93 -5.44 -0.88
N LEU A 7 29.70 -5.59 -1.38
CA LEU A 7 28.73 -6.46 -0.73
C LEU A 7 29.24 -7.90 -0.69
N SER A 8 28.92 -8.63 0.36
CA SER A 8 29.22 -10.05 0.47
C SER A 8 28.42 -10.84 -0.58
N GLU A 9 28.93 -11.97 -1.02
CA GLU A 9 28.28 -12.82 -2.02
C GLU A 9 26.92 -13.34 -1.53
N GLU A 10 26.76 -13.52 -0.22
CA GLU A 10 25.51 -13.92 0.42
C GLU A 10 24.37 -12.92 0.18
N ALA A 11 24.65 -11.64 -0.10
CA ALA A 11 23.63 -10.65 -0.43
C ALA A 11 22.78 -11.05 -1.66
N PHE A 12 23.40 -11.79 -2.58
CA PHE A 12 22.80 -12.22 -3.85
C PHE A 12 22.25 -13.67 -3.79
N GLN A 13 22.25 -14.28 -2.61
CA GLN A 13 21.68 -15.60 -2.34
C GLN A 13 20.51 -15.48 -1.37
N MET A 14 19.47 -16.29 -1.57
CA MET A 14 18.29 -16.25 -0.70
C MET A 14 18.62 -16.62 0.74
N ASP A 15 19.48 -17.62 0.91
CA ASP A 15 19.93 -18.16 2.19
C ASP A 15 21.40 -17.81 2.45
N GLY A 16 21.73 -17.63 3.70
CA GLY A 16 23.07 -17.30 4.14
C GLY A 16 23.07 -16.20 5.19
N LYS A 17 23.99 -16.29 6.13
CA LYS A 17 24.18 -15.27 7.17
C LYS A 17 25.23 -14.28 6.68
N MET A 18 24.80 -13.09 6.36
CA MET A 18 25.71 -11.99 6.07
C MET A 18 26.05 -11.19 7.32
N PRO A 19 27.15 -10.41 7.32
CA PRO A 19 27.48 -9.53 8.44
C PRO A 19 26.38 -8.52 8.75
N LEU A 20 26.02 -8.33 10.02
CA LEU A 20 24.98 -7.37 10.43
C LEU A 20 25.26 -5.95 9.94
N SER A 21 26.52 -5.54 9.83
CA SER A 21 26.93 -4.24 9.27
C SER A 21 26.49 -4.02 7.81
N GLN A 22 26.22 -5.09 7.07
CA GLN A 22 25.66 -5.04 5.71
C GLN A 22 24.16 -5.36 5.69
N ALA A 23 23.74 -6.35 6.49
CA ALA A 23 22.35 -6.78 6.55
C ALA A 23 21.41 -5.66 7.02
N ILE A 24 21.76 -4.96 8.10
CA ILE A 24 20.93 -3.88 8.65
C ILE A 24 20.70 -2.73 7.65
N PRO A 25 21.72 -2.13 7.02
CA PRO A 25 21.48 -1.09 6.01
C PRO A 25 20.61 -1.57 4.83
N LEU A 26 20.79 -2.80 4.36
CA LEU A 26 20.00 -3.37 3.27
C LEU A 26 18.55 -3.62 3.70
N GLY A 27 18.33 -4.20 4.89
CA GLY A 27 16.99 -4.37 5.44
C GLY A 27 16.28 -3.04 5.66
N LEU A 28 16.97 -2.03 6.22
CA LEU A 28 16.44 -0.67 6.36
C LEU A 28 16.10 -0.04 5.02
N GLN A 29 16.91 -0.22 3.99
CA GLN A 29 16.64 0.28 2.65
C GLN A 29 15.30 -0.22 2.12
N HIS A 30 15.01 -1.50 2.29
CA HIS A 30 13.72 -2.09 1.89
C HIS A 30 12.55 -1.54 2.71
N VAL A 31 12.71 -1.43 4.03
CA VAL A 31 11.66 -0.91 4.91
C VAL A 31 11.39 0.57 4.66
N LEU A 32 12.42 1.39 4.52
CA LEU A 32 12.24 2.81 4.29
C LEU A 32 11.60 3.11 2.93
N ALA A 33 11.79 2.24 1.93
CA ALA A 33 11.12 2.35 0.63
C ALA A 33 9.59 2.13 0.74
N MET A 34 9.13 1.30 1.68
CA MET A 34 7.71 0.98 1.87
C MET A 34 7.07 1.65 3.09
N PHE A 35 7.83 2.23 4.00
CA PHE A 35 7.39 2.70 5.31
C PHE A 35 6.15 3.60 5.23
N VAL A 36 6.20 4.58 4.35
CA VAL A 36 5.08 5.52 4.14
C VAL A 36 3.91 4.82 3.45
N GLY A 37 4.20 4.00 2.45
CA GLY A 37 3.19 3.21 1.73
C GLY A 37 2.39 2.30 2.66
N ASN A 38 3.02 1.75 3.70
CA ASN A 38 2.38 0.94 4.71
C ASN A 38 1.38 1.72 5.59
N LEU A 39 1.62 2.99 5.85
CA LEU A 39 0.82 3.81 6.77
C LEU A 39 -0.22 4.69 6.05
N THR A 40 0.06 5.05 4.80
CA THR A 40 -0.82 5.90 3.97
C THR A 40 -2.26 5.37 3.86
N PRO A 41 -2.53 4.09 3.52
CA PRO A 41 -3.89 3.59 3.40
C PRO A 41 -4.68 3.76 4.70
N LEU A 42 -4.03 3.54 5.83
CA LEU A 42 -4.64 3.67 7.14
C LEU A 42 -5.05 5.12 7.45
N LEU A 43 -4.17 6.09 7.14
CA LEU A 43 -4.47 7.52 7.28
C LEU A 43 -5.67 7.93 6.41
N ILE A 44 -5.72 7.43 5.18
CA ILE A 44 -6.81 7.74 4.25
C ILE A 44 -8.14 7.14 4.75
N ILE A 45 -8.16 5.88 5.15
CA ILE A 45 -9.39 5.18 5.55
C ILE A 45 -9.87 5.64 6.93
N THR A 46 -8.98 5.89 7.88
CA THR A 46 -9.39 6.51 9.16
C THR A 46 -9.97 7.91 8.93
N GLY A 47 -9.40 8.68 8.00
CA GLY A 47 -9.97 9.97 7.56
C GLY A 47 -11.37 9.82 6.94
N ALA A 48 -11.54 8.87 6.02
CA ALA A 48 -12.83 8.60 5.36
C ALA A 48 -13.91 8.13 6.33
N CYS A 49 -13.51 7.37 7.36
CA CYS A 49 -14.43 6.95 8.45
C CYS A 49 -14.66 8.04 9.50
N GLY A 50 -14.02 9.22 9.42
CA GLY A 50 -14.13 10.26 10.43
C GLY A 50 -13.41 9.93 11.75
N LEU A 51 -12.42 9.02 11.70
CA LEU A 51 -11.64 8.57 12.87
C LEU A 51 -10.26 9.27 12.95
N ALA A 52 -10.09 10.39 12.26
CA ALA A 52 -8.84 11.15 12.25
C ALA A 52 -8.92 12.35 13.21
N GLY A 53 -8.11 12.31 14.26
CA GLY A 53 -8.01 13.42 15.22
C GLY A 53 -9.17 13.48 16.24
N GLY A 54 -9.28 14.59 16.98
CA GLY A 54 -10.28 14.74 18.02
C GLY A 54 -10.26 13.62 19.06
N GLU A 55 -11.42 13.10 19.42
CA GLU A 55 -11.59 11.98 20.35
C GLU A 55 -10.98 10.66 19.83
N PHE A 56 -10.81 10.50 18.53
CA PHE A 56 -10.22 9.30 17.90
C PHE A 56 -8.72 9.37 17.72
N ALA A 57 -8.04 10.44 18.16
CA ALA A 57 -6.59 10.59 17.96
C ALA A 57 -5.78 9.43 18.54
N GLN A 58 -6.14 8.93 19.72
CA GLN A 58 -5.49 7.78 20.35
C GLN A 58 -5.78 6.48 19.62
N LEU A 59 -7.00 6.30 19.10
CA LEU A 59 -7.34 5.16 18.26
C LEU A 59 -6.49 5.15 16.99
N GLN A 60 -6.45 6.26 16.26
CA GLN A 60 -5.64 6.37 15.04
C GLN A 60 -4.16 6.08 15.30
N LEU A 61 -3.61 6.58 16.42
CA LEU A 61 -2.25 6.30 16.84
C LEU A 61 -2.01 4.81 17.07
N SER A 62 -2.90 4.13 17.79
CA SER A 62 -2.83 2.68 18.01
C SER A 62 -2.90 1.89 16.69
N LEU A 63 -3.74 2.31 15.76
CA LEU A 63 -3.87 1.64 14.45
C LEU A 63 -2.58 1.78 13.64
N LEU A 64 -1.94 2.96 13.61
CA LEU A 64 -0.67 3.19 12.93
C LEU A 64 0.48 2.38 13.57
N GLN A 65 0.50 2.32 14.88
CA GLN A 65 1.45 1.50 15.66
C GLN A 65 1.29 0.01 15.29
N ASN A 66 0.07 -0.49 15.31
CA ASN A 66 -0.26 -1.87 14.98
C ASN A 66 0.13 -2.20 13.52
N ALA A 67 -0.04 -1.26 12.58
CA ALA A 67 0.33 -1.48 11.17
C ALA A 67 1.82 -1.75 10.99
N MET A 68 2.68 -1.06 11.73
CA MET A 68 4.13 -1.30 11.69
C MET A 68 4.48 -2.69 12.27
N LEU A 69 3.89 -3.04 13.43
CA LEU A 69 4.09 -4.33 14.07
C LEU A 69 3.68 -5.48 13.15
N VAL A 70 2.45 -5.41 12.63
CA VAL A 70 1.86 -6.46 11.78
C VAL A 70 2.66 -6.63 10.49
N ALA A 71 3.04 -5.53 9.83
CA ALA A 71 3.87 -5.57 8.63
C ALA A 71 5.20 -6.32 8.89
N GLY A 72 5.86 -6.05 10.02
CA GLY A 72 7.08 -6.75 10.41
C GLY A 72 6.87 -8.25 10.66
N ILE A 73 5.81 -8.62 11.40
CA ILE A 73 5.51 -10.03 11.70
C ILE A 73 5.16 -10.79 10.42
N VAL A 74 4.26 -10.26 9.59
CA VAL A 74 3.83 -10.90 8.34
C VAL A 74 4.99 -11.02 7.36
N THR A 75 5.89 -10.03 7.32
CA THR A 75 7.14 -10.10 6.53
C THR A 75 8.01 -11.26 6.99
N LEU A 76 8.21 -11.47 8.31
CA LEU A 76 9.00 -12.62 8.80
C LEU A 76 8.36 -13.95 8.41
N VAL A 77 7.02 -14.06 8.47
CA VAL A 77 6.30 -15.25 8.01
C VAL A 77 6.51 -15.47 6.52
N GLN A 78 6.47 -14.42 5.70
CA GLN A 78 6.72 -14.51 4.27
C GLN A 78 8.14 -14.96 3.94
N LEU A 79 9.14 -14.46 4.67
CA LEU A 79 10.55 -14.77 4.47
C LEU A 79 10.91 -16.20 4.89
N PHE A 80 10.36 -16.69 6.01
CA PHE A 80 10.81 -17.98 6.62
C PHE A 80 9.77 -19.09 6.61
N SER A 81 8.52 -18.76 6.36
CA SER A 81 7.32 -19.61 6.38
C SER A 81 7.01 -20.26 7.74
N ILE A 82 5.71 -20.45 7.99
CA ILE A 82 5.19 -21.28 9.09
C ILE A 82 4.31 -22.37 8.44
N GLY A 83 4.81 -23.57 8.37
CA GLY A 83 4.16 -24.68 7.67
C GLY A 83 3.96 -24.36 6.17
N PRO A 84 2.71 -24.35 5.66
CA PRO A 84 2.41 -24.02 4.27
C PRO A 84 2.40 -22.51 4.00
N VAL A 85 2.22 -21.67 5.04
CA VAL A 85 2.07 -20.21 4.95
C VAL A 85 3.44 -19.55 4.83
N GLY A 86 3.60 -18.68 3.84
CA GLY A 86 4.86 -18.01 3.49
C GLY A 86 5.56 -18.64 2.30
N GLY A 87 5.91 -17.81 1.33
CA GLY A 87 6.57 -18.26 0.08
C GLY A 87 8.04 -18.56 0.21
N LYS A 88 8.70 -18.17 1.31
CA LYS A 88 10.17 -18.16 1.47
C LYS A 88 10.85 -17.28 0.42
N VAL A 89 10.20 -16.20 0.02
CA VAL A 89 10.65 -15.25 -1.01
C VAL A 89 11.11 -13.93 -0.39
N PRO A 90 12.07 -13.24 -0.99
CA PRO A 90 12.62 -11.98 -0.46
C PRO A 90 11.69 -10.79 -0.76
N ILE A 91 10.51 -10.80 -0.15
CA ILE A 91 9.47 -9.79 -0.29
C ILE A 91 9.12 -9.19 1.08
N ILE A 92 8.90 -7.88 1.12
CA ILE A 92 8.37 -7.18 2.29
C ILE A 92 6.84 -7.10 2.16
N MET A 93 6.16 -7.36 3.28
CA MET A 93 4.71 -7.30 3.40
C MET A 93 4.28 -6.05 4.15
N GLY A 94 3.13 -5.52 3.84
CA GLY A 94 2.56 -4.40 4.57
C GLY A 94 1.14 -4.07 4.12
N THR A 95 0.57 -2.98 4.62
CA THR A 95 -0.82 -2.58 4.36
C THR A 95 -1.07 -2.33 2.87
N SER A 96 -2.06 -3.00 2.31
CA SER A 96 -2.43 -2.89 0.91
C SER A 96 -3.09 -1.55 0.58
N SER A 97 -2.56 -0.86 -0.42
CA SER A 97 -3.22 0.32 -0.99
C SER A 97 -4.39 -0.04 -1.92
N GLY A 98 -4.43 -1.26 -2.44
CA GLY A 98 -5.45 -1.70 -3.39
C GLY A 98 -6.87 -1.63 -2.82
N PHE A 99 -7.04 -1.81 -1.51
CA PHE A 99 -8.34 -1.77 -0.83
C PHE A 99 -8.89 -0.35 -0.61
N ILE A 100 -8.11 0.72 -0.80
CA ILE A 100 -8.53 2.10 -0.48
C ILE A 100 -9.86 2.46 -1.15
N GLY A 101 -10.02 2.14 -2.44
CA GLY A 101 -11.24 2.46 -3.18
C GLY A 101 -12.47 1.74 -2.63
N VAL A 102 -12.35 0.44 -2.38
CA VAL A 102 -13.44 -0.38 -1.84
C VAL A 102 -13.79 0.05 -0.41
N PHE A 103 -12.78 0.31 0.43
CA PHE A 103 -13.01 0.74 1.82
C PHE A 103 -13.60 2.14 1.92
N ASN A 104 -13.23 3.07 1.03
CA ASN A 104 -13.89 4.38 0.94
C ASN A 104 -15.38 4.23 0.60
N SER A 105 -15.71 3.30 -0.31
CA SER A 105 -17.11 3.00 -0.66
C SER A 105 -17.88 2.36 0.51
N VAL A 106 -17.27 1.43 1.24
CA VAL A 106 -17.85 0.85 2.46
C VAL A 106 -18.07 1.95 3.51
N ALA A 107 -17.06 2.79 3.77
CA ALA A 107 -17.18 3.90 4.72
C ALA A 107 -18.34 4.84 4.35
N ALA A 108 -18.45 5.23 3.08
CA ALA A 108 -19.52 6.10 2.60
C ALA A 108 -20.91 5.43 2.71
N SER A 109 -21.03 4.16 2.31
CA SER A 109 -22.31 3.42 2.33
C SER A 109 -22.84 3.15 3.74
N MET A 110 -21.94 3.10 4.73
CA MET A 110 -22.29 2.84 6.15
C MET A 110 -22.32 4.12 7.01
N GLY A 111 -22.09 5.30 6.41
CA GLY A 111 -22.11 6.58 7.12
C GLY A 111 -20.88 6.86 7.99
N GLY A 112 -19.78 6.18 7.76
CA GLY A 112 -18.53 6.38 8.51
C GLY A 112 -18.55 5.84 9.93
N GLY A 113 -17.68 6.40 10.79
CA GLY A 113 -17.57 6.06 12.20
C GLY A 113 -16.92 4.72 12.51
N VAL A 114 -16.88 4.38 13.79
CA VAL A 114 -16.31 3.12 14.30
C VAL A 114 -17.03 1.89 13.73
N LEU A 115 -18.35 2.02 13.46
CA LEU A 115 -19.15 0.93 12.90
C LEU A 115 -18.70 0.57 11.49
N ALA A 116 -18.52 1.56 10.62
CA ALA A 116 -18.02 1.35 9.25
C ALA A 116 -16.61 0.77 9.26
N TYR A 117 -15.73 1.29 10.11
CA TYR A 117 -14.38 0.75 10.27
C TYR A 117 -14.40 -0.70 10.80
N GLY A 118 -15.30 -0.99 11.76
CA GLY A 118 -15.53 -2.36 12.25
C GLY A 118 -16.00 -3.32 11.17
N ALA A 119 -16.86 -2.85 10.25
CA ALA A 119 -17.30 -3.64 9.09
C ALA A 119 -16.16 -3.91 8.10
N ILE A 120 -15.27 -2.94 7.89
CA ILE A 120 -14.03 -3.14 7.12
C ILE A 120 -13.17 -4.24 7.78
N MET A 121 -13.02 -4.23 9.10
CA MET A 121 -12.24 -5.26 9.82
C MET A 121 -12.90 -6.64 9.70
N GLY A 122 -14.23 -6.74 9.89
CA GLY A 122 -14.96 -7.99 9.72
C GLY A 122 -14.85 -8.57 8.31
N ALA A 123 -14.99 -7.70 7.30
CA ALA A 123 -14.81 -8.08 5.90
C ALA A 123 -13.38 -8.51 5.59
N SER A 124 -12.39 -7.85 6.18
CA SER A 124 -10.96 -8.18 6.02
C SER A 124 -10.61 -9.54 6.63
N ILE A 125 -11.21 -9.91 7.77
CA ILE A 125 -11.02 -11.24 8.37
C ILE A 125 -11.55 -12.33 7.41
N ILE A 126 -12.78 -12.19 6.95
CA ILE A 126 -13.41 -13.17 6.05
C ILE A 126 -12.66 -13.24 4.71
N GLY A 127 -12.33 -12.09 4.14
CA GLY A 127 -11.62 -11.99 2.86
C GLY A 127 -10.22 -12.57 2.93
N GLY A 128 -9.48 -12.33 4.00
CA GLY A 128 -8.14 -12.90 4.19
C GLY A 128 -8.18 -14.44 4.37
N LEU A 129 -9.16 -14.97 5.10
CA LEU A 129 -9.36 -16.43 5.16
C LEU A 129 -9.72 -17.00 3.79
N PHE A 130 -10.55 -16.32 3.01
CA PHE A 130 -10.88 -16.71 1.66
C PHE A 130 -9.63 -16.71 0.75
N GLU A 131 -8.79 -15.68 0.80
CA GLU A 131 -7.55 -15.62 0.03
C GLU A 131 -6.55 -16.71 0.47
N THR A 132 -6.50 -17.04 1.76
CA THR A 132 -5.70 -18.18 2.25
C THR A 132 -6.14 -19.48 1.58
N VAL A 133 -7.46 -19.71 1.47
CA VAL A 133 -8.02 -20.88 0.77
C VAL A 133 -7.68 -20.83 -0.72
N LEU A 134 -7.76 -19.65 -1.37
CA LEU A 134 -7.34 -19.48 -2.77
C LEU A 134 -5.87 -19.87 -2.97
N GLY A 135 -5.00 -19.54 -2.01
CA GLY A 135 -3.58 -19.92 -2.04
C GLY A 135 -3.37 -21.44 -2.11
N PHE A 136 -4.17 -22.24 -1.40
CA PHE A 136 -4.12 -23.70 -1.51
C PHE A 136 -4.47 -24.21 -2.92
N PHE A 137 -5.40 -23.54 -3.60
CA PHE A 137 -5.85 -23.88 -4.94
C PHE A 137 -5.18 -23.06 -6.04
N LEU A 138 -4.08 -22.37 -5.77
CA LEU A 138 -3.46 -21.45 -6.71
C LEU A 138 -2.93 -22.15 -7.97
N LYS A 139 -2.39 -23.37 -7.84
CA LYS A 139 -1.81 -24.11 -8.96
C LYS A 139 -2.77 -24.26 -10.16
N PRO A 140 -4.02 -24.76 -10.02
CA PRO A 140 -4.96 -24.81 -11.12
C PRO A 140 -5.46 -23.43 -11.56
N LEU A 141 -5.43 -22.41 -10.68
CA LEU A 141 -5.88 -21.05 -10.97
C LEU A 141 -4.83 -20.20 -11.69
N ARG A 142 -3.53 -20.56 -11.59
CA ARG A 142 -2.41 -19.79 -12.17
C ARG A 142 -2.61 -19.50 -13.68
N LYS A 143 -3.24 -20.41 -14.43
CA LYS A 143 -3.54 -20.23 -15.86
C LYS A 143 -4.43 -19.02 -16.17
N PHE A 144 -5.18 -18.53 -15.19
CA PHE A 144 -6.05 -17.36 -15.33
C PHE A 144 -5.31 -16.04 -15.06
N PHE A 145 -4.09 -16.12 -14.52
CA PHE A 145 -3.29 -14.99 -14.07
C PHE A 145 -1.93 -14.87 -14.82
N PRO A 146 -1.94 -14.87 -16.19
CA PRO A 146 -0.71 -14.60 -16.92
C PRO A 146 -0.25 -13.15 -16.68
N ALA A 147 1.01 -12.84 -17.01
CA ALA A 147 1.61 -11.53 -16.75
C ALA A 147 0.81 -10.35 -17.34
N VAL A 148 0.12 -10.54 -18.48
CA VAL A 148 -0.74 -9.52 -19.06
C VAL A 148 -1.94 -9.19 -18.16
N VAL A 149 -2.56 -10.20 -17.53
CA VAL A 149 -3.69 -10.01 -16.60
C VAL A 149 -3.20 -9.39 -15.30
N THR A 150 -2.16 -9.96 -14.67
CA THR A 150 -1.60 -9.43 -13.42
C THR A 150 -1.11 -8.01 -13.58
N GLY A 151 -0.39 -7.71 -14.68
CA GLY A 151 0.07 -6.37 -14.98
C GLY A 151 -1.05 -5.36 -15.20
N THR A 152 -2.15 -5.77 -15.88
CA THR A 152 -3.33 -4.92 -16.08
C THR A 152 -4.01 -4.60 -14.74
N VAL A 153 -4.13 -5.58 -13.86
CA VAL A 153 -4.70 -5.40 -12.53
C VAL A 153 -3.83 -4.44 -11.70
N VAL A 154 -2.52 -4.67 -11.61
CA VAL A 154 -1.58 -3.80 -10.88
C VAL A 154 -1.62 -2.38 -11.44
N MET A 155 -1.63 -2.22 -12.77
CA MET A 155 -1.74 -0.90 -13.40
C MET A 155 -3.05 -0.20 -13.05
N SER A 156 -4.17 -0.93 -13.02
CA SER A 156 -5.48 -0.37 -12.66
C SER A 156 -5.54 0.09 -11.19
N ILE A 157 -4.88 -0.63 -10.28
CA ILE A 157 -4.71 -0.22 -8.88
C ILE A 157 -4.00 1.14 -8.83
N GLY A 158 -2.84 1.26 -9.46
CA GLY A 158 -2.06 2.49 -9.47
C GLY A 158 -2.85 3.67 -10.05
N LEU A 159 -3.50 3.50 -11.21
CA LEU A 159 -4.32 4.53 -11.85
C LEU A 159 -5.49 5.00 -10.97
N SER A 160 -6.19 4.07 -10.33
CA SER A 160 -7.30 4.40 -9.43
C SER A 160 -6.85 5.18 -8.20
N LEU A 161 -5.62 4.93 -7.72
CA LEU A 161 -5.08 5.58 -6.54
C LEU A 161 -4.46 6.96 -6.82
N ILE A 162 -4.13 7.30 -8.07
CA ILE A 162 -3.58 8.62 -8.43
C ILE A 162 -4.53 9.74 -8.01
N SER A 163 -5.85 9.59 -8.24
CA SER A 163 -6.85 10.58 -7.82
C SER A 163 -6.90 10.76 -6.30
N VAL A 164 -6.73 9.69 -5.53
CA VAL A 164 -6.63 9.75 -4.07
C VAL A 164 -5.37 10.50 -3.64
N GLY A 165 -4.25 10.26 -4.32
CA GLY A 165 -2.99 10.98 -4.11
C GLY A 165 -3.15 12.48 -4.39
N ILE A 166 -3.81 12.87 -5.49
CA ILE A 166 -4.06 14.26 -5.85
C ILE A 166 -5.02 14.96 -4.87
N ASN A 167 -6.00 14.25 -4.34
CA ASN A 167 -6.84 14.80 -3.28
C ASN A 167 -6.04 15.14 -2.02
N SER A 168 -5.13 14.24 -1.61
CA SER A 168 -4.21 14.54 -0.51
C SER A 168 -3.23 15.66 -0.85
N PHE A 169 -2.78 15.75 -2.10
CA PHE A 169 -1.92 16.81 -2.63
C PHE A 169 -2.54 18.21 -2.43
N GLY A 170 -3.87 18.33 -2.60
CA GLY A 170 -4.62 19.53 -2.34
C GLY A 170 -4.86 19.85 -0.85
N GLY A 171 -4.42 19.01 0.07
CA GLY A 171 -4.65 19.19 1.51
C GLY A 171 -5.66 18.21 2.13
N GLY A 172 -6.27 17.33 1.32
CA GLY A 172 -7.28 16.35 1.71
C GLY A 172 -8.72 16.84 1.56
N ASN A 173 -9.64 15.95 1.19
CA ASN A 173 -11.03 16.26 0.82
C ASN A 173 -11.82 17.04 1.89
N ASN A 174 -11.47 16.88 3.18
CA ASN A 174 -12.17 17.52 4.28
C ASN A 174 -11.49 18.81 4.76
N ALA A 175 -10.40 19.22 4.13
CA ALA A 175 -9.68 20.45 4.48
C ALA A 175 -10.50 21.68 4.07
N LYS A 176 -10.63 22.65 4.96
CA LYS A 176 -11.32 23.93 4.67
C LYS A 176 -10.53 24.78 3.67
N ASP A 177 -9.21 24.57 3.60
CA ASP A 177 -8.28 25.20 2.65
C ASP A 177 -7.87 24.25 1.52
N PHE A 178 -8.72 23.28 1.15
CA PHE A 178 -8.47 22.37 0.03
C PHE A 178 -8.12 23.13 -1.25
N GLY A 179 -7.03 22.74 -1.90
CA GLY A 179 -6.55 23.37 -3.14
C GLY A 179 -5.88 24.73 -2.93
N SER A 180 -5.62 25.16 -1.69
CA SER A 180 -4.89 26.40 -1.42
C SER A 180 -3.48 26.36 -2.03
N VAL A 181 -2.96 27.53 -2.37
CA VAL A 181 -1.62 27.67 -2.96
C VAL A 181 -0.55 27.10 -2.03
N GLU A 182 -0.70 27.27 -0.72
CA GLU A 182 0.20 26.76 0.29
C GLU A 182 0.24 25.22 0.28
N ASN A 183 -0.92 24.54 0.23
CA ASN A 183 -1.01 23.09 0.13
C ASN A 183 -0.37 22.57 -1.16
N LEU A 184 -0.69 23.20 -2.31
CA LEU A 184 -0.14 22.81 -3.61
C LEU A 184 1.38 23.00 -3.68
N LEU A 185 1.90 24.13 -3.23
CA LEU A 185 3.34 24.39 -3.23
C LEU A 185 4.09 23.44 -2.31
N LEU A 186 3.56 23.13 -1.13
CA LEU A 186 4.16 22.17 -0.21
C LEU A 186 4.22 20.77 -0.83
N ALA A 187 3.14 20.33 -1.48
CA ALA A 187 3.09 19.02 -2.14
C ALA A 187 4.04 18.94 -3.35
N VAL A 188 4.10 20.00 -4.19
CA VAL A 188 5.06 20.11 -5.30
C VAL A 188 6.48 20.08 -4.77
N PHE A 189 6.79 20.82 -3.70
CA PHE A 189 8.10 20.80 -3.08
C PHE A 189 8.52 19.39 -2.66
N VAL A 190 7.64 18.64 -1.97
CA VAL A 190 7.89 17.25 -1.59
C VAL A 190 8.19 16.37 -2.82
N LEU A 191 7.38 16.48 -3.87
CA LEU A 191 7.55 15.72 -5.11
C LEU A 191 8.90 16.03 -5.78
N VAL A 192 9.27 17.31 -5.87
CA VAL A 192 10.56 17.74 -6.44
C VAL A 192 11.73 17.20 -5.62
N VAL A 193 11.66 17.23 -4.29
CA VAL A 193 12.69 16.67 -3.41
C VAL A 193 12.82 15.16 -3.62
N ILE A 194 11.69 14.43 -3.73
CA ILE A 194 11.70 12.99 -4.03
C ILE A 194 12.42 12.72 -5.35
N LEU A 195 12.07 13.45 -6.42
CA LEU A 195 12.71 13.30 -7.74
C LEU A 195 14.20 13.62 -7.69
N PHE A 196 14.59 14.66 -6.95
CA PHE A 196 16.00 15.01 -6.75
C PHE A 196 16.78 13.87 -6.09
N PHE A 197 16.28 13.30 -4.97
CA PHE A 197 16.94 12.18 -4.33
C PHE A 197 16.95 10.93 -5.19
N LYS A 198 15.86 10.64 -5.89
CA LYS A 198 15.72 9.43 -6.72
C LYS A 198 16.68 9.43 -7.91
N HIS A 199 16.87 10.57 -8.57
CA HIS A 199 17.69 10.69 -9.79
C HIS A 199 19.05 11.34 -9.56
N GLY A 200 19.19 12.24 -8.58
CA GLY A 200 20.44 12.93 -8.27
C GLY A 200 21.36 12.16 -7.33
N THR A 201 20.88 11.10 -6.67
CA THR A 201 21.70 10.32 -5.73
C THR A 201 21.71 8.83 -6.12
N LYS A 202 22.51 8.02 -5.40
CA LYS A 202 22.63 6.58 -5.64
C LYS A 202 22.55 5.80 -4.32
N GLY A 203 22.25 4.50 -4.42
CA GLY A 203 22.21 3.58 -3.30
C GLY A 203 21.11 3.94 -2.30
N PHE A 204 21.44 3.95 -1.01
CA PHE A 204 20.49 4.16 0.09
C PHE A 204 19.65 5.44 -0.06
N LEU A 205 20.27 6.58 -0.43
CA LEU A 205 19.57 7.86 -0.57
C LEU A 205 18.52 7.83 -1.69
N SER A 206 18.85 7.23 -2.84
CA SER A 206 17.93 7.09 -3.96
C SER A 206 16.75 6.15 -3.62
N SER A 207 17.03 5.03 -2.93
CA SER A 207 15.99 4.06 -2.55
C SER A 207 15.06 4.61 -1.47
N SER A 208 15.55 5.48 -0.60
CA SER A 208 14.78 6.12 0.47
C SER A 208 14.27 7.51 0.09
N ALA A 209 14.22 7.85 -1.20
CA ALA A 209 13.87 9.18 -1.71
C ALA A 209 12.51 9.69 -1.18
N ILE A 210 11.50 8.83 -1.09
CA ILE A 210 10.17 9.16 -0.58
C ILE A 210 10.25 9.62 0.88
N LEU A 211 11.00 8.90 1.72
CA LEU A 211 11.20 9.28 3.11
C LEU A 211 11.89 10.65 3.24
N PHE A 212 12.95 10.90 2.46
CA PHE A 212 13.65 12.20 2.47
C PHE A 212 12.76 13.33 1.98
N GLY A 213 11.90 13.08 0.98
CA GLY A 213 10.88 14.04 0.53
C GLY A 213 9.90 14.41 1.64
N ILE A 214 9.44 13.42 2.40
CA ILE A 214 8.53 13.65 3.53
C ILE A 214 9.23 14.41 4.65
N ILE A 215 10.47 14.05 5.02
CA ILE A 215 11.24 14.78 6.02
C ILE A 215 11.41 16.25 5.61
N ALA A 216 11.77 16.50 4.34
CA ALA A 216 11.86 17.85 3.81
C ALA A 216 10.51 18.58 3.86
N GLY A 217 9.41 17.88 3.55
CA GLY A 217 8.04 18.38 3.64
C GLY A 217 7.65 18.77 5.07
N TYR A 218 8.02 17.97 6.07
CA TYR A 218 7.84 18.32 7.48
C TYR A 218 8.62 19.60 7.85
N ILE A 219 9.88 19.68 7.46
CA ILE A 219 10.72 20.87 7.71
C ILE A 219 10.08 22.10 7.04
N ALA A 220 9.65 21.97 5.79
CA ALA A 220 8.97 23.05 5.07
C ALA A 220 7.68 23.50 5.76
N ALA A 221 6.84 22.56 6.21
CA ALA A 221 5.61 22.84 6.94
C ALA A 221 5.88 23.58 8.28
N VAL A 222 6.93 23.18 9.01
CA VAL A 222 7.36 23.89 10.23
C VAL A 222 7.80 25.33 9.89
N VAL A 223 8.61 25.51 8.86
CA VAL A 223 9.07 26.84 8.42
C VAL A 223 7.89 27.71 7.99
N MET A 224 6.94 27.13 7.24
CA MET A 224 5.70 27.83 6.87
C MET A 224 4.92 28.30 8.09
N GLY A 225 4.88 27.50 9.17
CA GLY A 225 4.21 27.87 10.42
C GLY A 225 4.83 29.09 11.14
N PHE A 226 6.10 29.42 10.89
CA PHE A 226 6.74 30.65 11.40
C PHE A 226 6.54 31.87 10.49
N VAL A 227 6.26 31.67 9.21
CA VAL A 227 6.25 32.75 8.20
C VAL A 227 4.84 33.08 7.73
N LEU A 228 3.92 32.11 7.68
CA LEU A 228 2.59 32.24 7.13
C LEU A 228 1.51 32.16 8.22
N PRO A 229 0.33 32.76 7.99
CA PRO A 229 -0.82 32.62 8.89
C PRO A 229 -1.23 31.14 9.01
N THR A 230 -1.29 30.61 10.22
CA THR A 230 -1.64 29.22 10.52
C THR A 230 -3.16 28.98 10.55
N THR A 231 -3.93 30.05 10.64
CA THR A 231 -5.40 30.03 10.63
C THR A 231 -5.93 30.68 9.36
N GLY A 232 -7.15 30.31 9.02
CA GLY A 232 -7.96 30.91 7.95
C GLY A 232 -9.38 31.11 8.44
N VAL A 233 -10.18 31.86 7.67
CA VAL A 233 -11.59 32.11 7.98
C VAL A 233 -12.41 31.64 6.80
N THR A 234 -13.47 30.85 7.06
CA THR A 234 -14.44 30.43 6.02
C THR A 234 -15.31 31.61 5.55
N ALA A 235 -16.05 31.46 4.45
CA ALA A 235 -16.99 32.44 3.97
C ALA A 235 -18.06 32.82 5.02
N ASP A 236 -18.37 31.88 5.92
CA ASP A 236 -19.34 32.07 7.03
C ASP A 236 -18.69 32.66 8.29
N GLY A 237 -17.44 33.13 8.22
CA GLY A 237 -16.75 33.77 9.33
C GLY A 237 -16.19 32.82 10.41
N VAL A 238 -16.19 31.50 10.17
CA VAL A 238 -15.66 30.51 11.11
C VAL A 238 -14.15 30.37 10.93
N GLU A 239 -13.40 30.58 11.99
CA GLU A 239 -11.96 30.38 12.02
C GLU A 239 -11.61 28.87 12.00
N TYR A 240 -10.58 28.50 11.23
CA TYR A 240 -10.08 27.13 11.14
C TYR A 240 -8.55 27.10 11.06
N THR A 241 -7.93 26.01 11.52
CA THR A 241 -6.51 25.74 11.34
C THR A 241 -6.26 25.18 9.94
N LYS A 242 -5.27 25.73 9.22
CA LYS A 242 -4.90 25.25 7.88
C LYS A 242 -4.38 23.82 7.91
N ALA A 243 -4.64 23.05 6.84
CA ALA A 243 -4.37 21.61 6.77
C ALA A 243 -2.86 21.25 6.82
N TRP A 244 -1.98 22.17 6.47
CA TRP A 244 -0.53 21.96 6.52
C TRP A 244 0.10 22.26 7.88
N VAL A 245 -0.64 22.75 8.88
CA VAL A 245 -0.13 23.10 10.21
C VAL A 245 0.07 21.83 11.06
N LEU A 246 1.28 21.68 11.62
CA LEU A 246 1.66 20.54 12.43
C LEU A 246 1.19 20.69 13.89
N ASN A 247 0.53 19.66 14.43
CA ASN A 247 0.21 19.59 15.85
C ASN A 247 1.30 18.79 16.62
N CYS A 248 2.42 19.43 16.94
CA CYS A 248 3.56 18.78 17.59
C CYS A 248 3.25 18.27 19.01
N ASN A 249 2.20 18.77 19.69
CA ASN A 249 1.83 18.33 21.05
C ASN A 249 1.51 16.83 21.09
N LYS A 250 0.86 16.29 20.04
CA LYS A 250 0.57 14.85 19.94
C LYS A 250 1.84 13.99 20.02
N VAL A 251 2.95 14.44 19.44
CA VAL A 251 4.24 13.72 19.50
C VAL A 251 4.89 13.86 20.88
N ALA A 252 4.77 15.04 21.49
CA ALA A 252 5.32 15.28 22.83
C ALA A 252 4.66 14.39 23.88
N GLU A 253 3.33 14.25 23.82
CA GLU A 253 2.49 13.48 24.75
C GLU A 253 2.60 11.96 24.53
N ALA A 254 2.94 11.49 23.33
CA ALA A 254 3.03 10.06 23.03
C ALA A 254 4.15 9.38 23.84
N SER A 255 3.90 8.17 24.32
CA SER A 255 4.87 7.35 25.06
C SER A 255 5.98 6.82 24.13
N TRP A 256 7.12 6.47 24.74
CA TRP A 256 8.21 5.83 23.99
C TRP A 256 7.97 4.34 23.76
N PHE A 257 7.20 3.70 24.63
CA PHE A 257 6.92 2.27 24.55
C PHE A 257 5.48 2.00 24.96
N GLU A 258 4.76 1.27 24.13
CA GLU A 258 3.41 0.77 24.43
C GLU A 258 3.21 -0.57 23.70
N ILE A 259 2.56 -1.51 24.36
CA ILE A 259 2.22 -2.79 23.72
C ILE A 259 1.03 -2.58 22.79
N PRO A 260 1.13 -3.01 21.52
CA PRO A 260 0.04 -2.90 20.55
C PRO A 260 -1.25 -3.55 21.03
N LYS A 261 -2.37 -2.85 20.83
CA LYS A 261 -3.69 -3.31 21.30
C LYS A 261 -4.31 -4.28 20.31
N LEU A 262 -4.73 -5.43 20.82
CA LEU A 262 -5.56 -6.38 20.07
C LEU A 262 -7.01 -5.86 20.04
N MET A 263 -7.66 -5.96 18.89
CA MET A 263 -9.05 -5.54 18.64
C MET A 263 -9.38 -4.11 19.14
N PRO A 264 -8.58 -3.10 18.74
CA PRO A 264 -8.87 -1.71 19.10
C PRO A 264 -10.23 -1.24 18.56
N VAL A 265 -10.70 -1.87 17.49
CA VAL A 265 -12.06 -1.75 16.94
C VAL A 265 -12.65 -3.15 16.83
N LYS A 266 -13.86 -3.34 17.29
CA LYS A 266 -14.57 -4.63 17.21
C LYS A 266 -14.95 -4.92 15.76
N PRO A 267 -14.60 -6.10 15.21
CA PRO A 267 -15.06 -6.50 13.88
C PRO A 267 -16.59 -6.61 13.82
N VAL A 268 -17.16 -6.10 12.74
CA VAL A 268 -18.61 -6.21 12.44
C VAL A 268 -18.76 -6.95 11.12
N PHE A 269 -19.58 -7.99 11.09
CA PHE A 269 -19.77 -8.80 9.88
C PHE A 269 -21.01 -8.33 9.13
N ASP A 270 -20.82 -7.50 8.11
CA ASP A 270 -21.86 -6.94 7.26
C ASP A 270 -21.62 -7.34 5.80
N LEU A 271 -22.63 -7.92 5.15
CA LEU A 271 -22.52 -8.37 3.76
C LEU A 271 -22.24 -7.23 2.78
N ARG A 272 -22.63 -5.99 3.10
CA ARG A 272 -22.35 -4.80 2.27
C ARG A 272 -20.86 -4.50 2.20
N ALA A 273 -20.12 -4.85 3.26
CA ALA A 273 -18.66 -4.74 3.29
C ALA A 273 -17.99 -6.03 2.77
N ILE A 274 -18.49 -7.21 3.18
CA ILE A 274 -17.85 -8.49 2.87
C ILE A 274 -17.81 -8.74 1.36
N LEU A 275 -18.92 -8.56 0.64
CA LEU A 275 -18.98 -8.93 -0.78
C LEU A 275 -17.97 -8.19 -1.67
N PRO A 276 -17.87 -6.84 -1.66
CA PRO A 276 -16.90 -6.14 -2.47
C PRO A 276 -15.45 -6.42 -2.02
N VAL A 277 -15.24 -6.63 -0.72
CA VAL A 277 -13.92 -6.93 -0.17
C VAL A 277 -13.44 -8.33 -0.57
N LEU A 278 -14.31 -9.35 -0.62
CA LEU A 278 -13.97 -10.69 -1.13
C LEU A 278 -13.42 -10.64 -2.56
N ILE A 279 -14.06 -9.84 -3.43
CA ILE A 279 -13.59 -9.71 -4.82
C ILE A 279 -12.23 -9.01 -4.85
N MET A 280 -12.02 -8.01 -3.99
CA MET A 280 -10.74 -7.33 -3.90
C MET A 280 -9.63 -8.29 -3.42
N PHE A 281 -9.92 -9.28 -2.58
CA PHE A 281 -8.95 -10.31 -2.20
C PHE A 281 -8.55 -11.25 -3.36
N ILE A 282 -9.42 -11.45 -4.36
CA ILE A 282 -9.00 -12.11 -5.61
C ILE A 282 -7.98 -11.23 -6.36
N VAL A 283 -8.21 -9.93 -6.37
CA VAL A 283 -7.33 -8.95 -7.03
C VAL A 283 -5.96 -8.91 -6.35
N THR A 284 -5.91 -8.88 -5.02
CA THR A 284 -4.63 -8.88 -4.28
C THR A 284 -3.88 -10.20 -4.39
N ALA A 285 -4.58 -11.34 -4.46
CA ALA A 285 -3.95 -12.62 -4.79
C ALA A 285 -3.23 -12.57 -6.15
N VAL A 286 -3.84 -11.93 -7.16
CA VAL A 286 -3.23 -11.71 -8.47
C VAL A 286 -2.01 -10.77 -8.37
N GLU A 287 -2.10 -9.68 -7.60
CA GLU A 287 -1.01 -8.74 -7.34
C GLU A 287 0.18 -9.48 -6.71
N THR A 288 -0.05 -10.24 -5.65
CA THR A 288 0.98 -11.01 -4.93
C THR A 288 1.67 -12.04 -5.84
N VAL A 289 0.91 -12.74 -6.72
CA VAL A 289 1.52 -13.62 -7.74
C VAL A 289 2.43 -12.86 -8.67
N GLY A 290 2.04 -11.65 -9.10
CA GLY A 290 2.84 -10.77 -9.95
C GLY A 290 4.13 -10.31 -9.27
N ASP A 291 4.03 -9.86 -8.02
CA ASP A 291 5.15 -9.37 -7.24
C ASP A 291 6.17 -10.48 -6.93
N ILE A 292 5.71 -11.66 -6.50
CA ILE A 292 6.60 -12.80 -6.26
C ILE A 292 7.32 -13.20 -7.56
N SER A 293 6.59 -13.30 -8.67
CA SER A 293 7.20 -13.60 -9.98
C SER A 293 8.22 -12.53 -10.35
N GLY A 294 7.88 -11.24 -10.13
CA GLY A 294 8.77 -10.11 -10.39
C GLY A 294 10.07 -10.15 -9.59
N VAL A 295 9.99 -10.49 -8.30
CA VAL A 295 11.16 -10.62 -7.42
C VAL A 295 12.02 -11.81 -7.80
N MET A 296 11.42 -12.97 -8.09
CA MET A 296 12.17 -14.18 -8.43
C MET A 296 12.89 -14.06 -9.78
N GLU A 297 12.22 -13.49 -10.78
CA GLU A 297 12.85 -13.22 -12.07
C GLU A 297 13.85 -12.06 -11.99
N GLY A 298 13.43 -10.92 -11.40
CA GLY A 298 14.27 -9.73 -11.27
C GLY A 298 15.51 -9.94 -10.43
N GLY A 299 15.39 -10.67 -9.31
CA GLY A 299 16.46 -10.91 -8.36
C GLY A 299 17.34 -12.11 -8.71
N LEU A 300 16.71 -13.25 -9.03
CA LEU A 300 17.37 -14.56 -9.17
C LEU A 300 17.45 -15.05 -10.62
N GLY A 301 16.79 -14.38 -11.59
CA GLY A 301 16.77 -14.79 -12.99
C GLY A 301 16.04 -16.12 -13.23
N ARG A 302 15.11 -16.51 -12.37
CA ARG A 302 14.30 -17.72 -12.51
C ARG A 302 12.82 -17.47 -12.26
N GLU A 303 11.98 -18.32 -12.78
CA GLU A 303 10.55 -18.31 -12.44
C GLU A 303 10.30 -18.70 -10.98
N ALA A 304 9.21 -18.15 -10.43
CA ALA A 304 8.70 -18.58 -9.13
C ALA A 304 8.07 -19.97 -9.22
N THR A 305 8.35 -20.80 -8.24
CA THR A 305 7.75 -22.13 -8.11
C THR A 305 6.31 -22.05 -7.62
N ASP A 306 5.49 -23.08 -7.91
CA ASP A 306 4.12 -23.18 -7.41
C ASP A 306 4.06 -23.07 -5.87
N ARG A 307 5.08 -23.60 -5.16
CA ARG A 307 5.16 -23.54 -3.69
C ARG A 307 5.41 -22.12 -3.19
N GLU A 308 6.28 -21.35 -3.87
CA GLU A 308 6.58 -19.97 -3.54
C GLU A 308 5.35 -19.08 -3.74
N LEU A 309 4.65 -19.25 -4.87
CA LEU A 309 3.44 -18.52 -5.18
C LEU A 309 2.29 -18.87 -4.21
N ALA A 310 2.01 -20.16 -4.03
CA ALA A 310 0.94 -20.62 -3.14
C ALA A 310 1.19 -20.19 -1.69
N GLY A 311 2.40 -20.41 -1.17
CA GLY A 311 2.77 -19.99 0.18
C GLY A 311 2.72 -18.47 0.37
N GLY A 312 3.08 -17.72 -0.66
CA GLY A 312 3.01 -16.26 -0.66
C GLY A 312 1.59 -15.73 -0.58
N VAL A 313 0.68 -16.25 -1.39
CA VAL A 313 -0.75 -15.87 -1.36
C VAL A 313 -1.41 -16.31 -0.04
N MET A 314 -1.06 -17.50 0.48
CA MET A 314 -1.54 -17.91 1.80
C MET A 314 -1.07 -16.97 2.91
N CYS A 315 0.16 -16.44 2.82
CA CYS A 315 0.69 -15.48 3.76
C CYS A 315 -0.01 -14.12 3.66
N ASP A 316 -0.34 -13.71 2.44
CA ASP A 316 -1.11 -12.49 2.17
C ASP A 316 -2.49 -12.57 2.83
N GLY A 317 -3.25 -13.63 2.56
CA GLY A 317 -4.58 -13.84 3.12
C GLY A 317 -4.57 -13.97 4.65
N LEU A 318 -3.76 -14.89 5.20
CA LEU A 318 -3.72 -15.09 6.66
C LEU A 318 -3.15 -13.86 7.38
N GLY A 319 -2.16 -13.19 6.77
CA GLY A 319 -1.59 -11.93 7.25
C GLY A 319 -2.64 -10.82 7.29
N SER A 320 -3.55 -10.76 6.30
CA SER A 320 -4.66 -9.82 6.25
C SER A 320 -5.69 -10.07 7.34
N SER A 321 -6.05 -11.34 7.58
CA SER A 321 -6.94 -11.70 8.70
C SER A 321 -6.30 -11.36 10.06
N PHE A 322 -5.01 -11.64 10.22
CA PHE A 322 -4.24 -11.27 11.40
C PHE A 322 -4.17 -9.74 11.58
N ALA A 323 -3.92 -8.99 10.51
CA ALA A 323 -3.91 -7.53 10.51
C ALA A 323 -5.25 -6.96 11.03
N ALA A 324 -6.37 -7.48 10.53
CA ALA A 324 -7.70 -7.04 10.93
C ALA A 324 -8.00 -7.25 12.42
N LEU A 325 -7.42 -8.29 13.06
CA LEU A 325 -7.50 -8.48 14.52
C LEU A 325 -6.77 -7.37 15.29
N PHE A 326 -5.78 -6.74 14.68
CA PHE A 326 -5.10 -5.57 15.24
C PHE A 326 -5.71 -4.24 14.78
N GLY A 327 -6.85 -4.28 14.09
CA GLY A 327 -7.50 -3.09 13.54
C GLY A 327 -6.77 -2.50 12.33
N VAL A 328 -5.86 -3.26 11.72
CA VAL A 328 -5.08 -2.84 10.54
C VAL A 328 -5.77 -3.33 9.27
N LEU A 329 -5.64 -2.55 8.20
CA LEU A 329 -6.15 -2.92 6.88
C LEU A 329 -5.39 -4.13 6.34
N PRO A 330 -5.94 -4.86 5.33
CA PRO A 330 -5.31 -6.04 4.75
C PRO A 330 -3.86 -5.82 4.36
N ASN A 331 -3.04 -6.85 4.54
CA ASN A 331 -1.65 -6.89 4.11
C ASN A 331 -1.53 -7.38 2.67
N THR A 332 -0.46 -6.97 1.99
CA THR A 332 -0.05 -7.49 0.68
C THR A 332 1.46 -7.35 0.50
N SER A 333 1.99 -7.94 -0.56
CA SER A 333 3.37 -7.69 -1.02
C SER A 333 3.55 -6.25 -1.52
N PHE A 334 4.74 -5.69 -1.33
CA PHE A 334 5.04 -4.33 -1.76
C PHE A 334 5.74 -4.30 -3.12
N SER A 335 5.02 -3.93 -4.18
CA SER A 335 5.52 -3.85 -5.56
C SER A 335 6.73 -2.90 -5.72
N GLN A 336 6.84 -1.85 -4.88
CA GLN A 336 8.02 -0.97 -4.86
C GLN A 336 9.31 -1.72 -4.51
N ASN A 337 9.22 -2.72 -3.63
CA ASN A 337 10.36 -3.56 -3.25
C ASN A 337 10.77 -4.52 -4.36
N VAL A 338 9.85 -4.92 -5.23
CA VAL A 338 10.15 -5.72 -6.44
C VAL A 338 11.15 -4.97 -7.33
N GLY A 339 10.89 -3.68 -7.59
CA GLY A 339 11.80 -2.81 -8.34
C GLY A 339 13.17 -2.65 -7.67
N LEU A 340 13.20 -2.56 -6.33
CA LEU A 340 14.44 -2.47 -5.57
C LEU A 340 15.28 -3.75 -5.69
N VAL A 341 14.66 -4.92 -5.56
CA VAL A 341 15.33 -6.22 -5.76
C VAL A 341 15.84 -6.35 -7.20
N ALA A 342 15.04 -5.98 -8.20
CA ALA A 342 15.45 -6.05 -9.60
C ALA A 342 16.70 -5.19 -9.91
N MET A 343 16.81 -4.00 -9.26
CA MET A 343 17.95 -3.09 -9.44
C MET A 343 19.19 -3.53 -8.64
N THR A 344 19.01 -3.95 -7.39
CA THR A 344 20.14 -4.23 -6.48
C THR A 344 20.59 -5.68 -6.55
N LYS A 345 19.73 -6.57 -7.02
CA LYS A 345 19.91 -8.04 -6.99
C LYS A 345 20.06 -8.60 -5.56
N VAL A 346 19.75 -7.80 -4.54
CA VAL A 346 19.79 -8.26 -3.15
C VAL A 346 18.53 -9.07 -2.86
N VAL A 347 18.72 -10.36 -2.61
CA VAL A 347 17.65 -11.34 -2.36
C VAL A 347 17.79 -12.05 -1.01
N ASN A 348 18.76 -11.64 -0.20
CA ASN A 348 19.07 -12.29 1.06
C ASN A 348 17.95 -12.09 2.09
N ARG A 349 17.32 -13.21 2.50
CA ARG A 349 16.20 -13.20 3.45
C ARG A 349 16.61 -12.73 4.84
N PHE A 350 17.84 -13.01 5.26
CA PHE A 350 18.35 -12.53 6.55
C PHE A 350 18.50 -11.01 6.57
N ALA A 351 18.95 -10.40 5.48
CA ALA A 351 19.01 -8.94 5.37
C ALA A 351 17.62 -8.33 5.46
N LEU A 352 16.63 -8.84 4.72
CA LEU A 352 15.26 -8.33 4.77
C LEU A 352 14.63 -8.54 6.17
N ALA A 353 14.96 -9.64 6.85
CA ALA A 353 14.49 -9.92 8.21
C ALA A 353 14.95 -8.85 9.21
N THR A 354 16.15 -8.26 9.06
CA THR A 354 16.58 -7.15 9.92
C THR A 354 15.67 -5.93 9.77
N GLY A 355 15.19 -5.67 8.54
CA GLY A 355 14.19 -4.64 8.27
C GLY A 355 12.83 -4.97 8.91
N ALA A 356 12.37 -6.21 8.80
CA ALA A 356 11.12 -6.65 9.45
C ALA A 356 11.19 -6.51 10.98
N ILE A 357 12.32 -6.84 11.60
CA ILE A 357 12.53 -6.62 13.04
C ILE A 357 12.50 -5.13 13.37
N PHE A 358 13.08 -4.28 12.52
CA PHE A 358 13.01 -2.82 12.70
C PHE A 358 11.54 -2.33 12.66
N LEU A 359 10.69 -2.83 11.75
CA LEU A 359 9.26 -2.51 11.73
C LEU A 359 8.55 -2.93 13.03
N ILE A 360 8.86 -4.12 13.56
CA ILE A 360 8.32 -4.58 14.85
C ILE A 360 8.70 -3.61 15.96
N LEU A 361 9.97 -3.20 16.02
CA LEU A 361 10.44 -2.22 17.01
C LEU A 361 9.76 -0.86 16.86
N CYS A 362 9.54 -0.40 15.62
CA CYS A 362 8.77 0.81 15.35
C CYS A 362 7.31 0.67 15.84
N GLY A 363 6.70 -0.51 15.66
CA GLY A 363 5.37 -0.82 16.17
C GLY A 363 5.25 -0.84 17.70
N LEU A 364 6.36 -0.91 18.42
CA LEU A 364 6.40 -0.79 19.89
C LEU A 364 6.64 0.66 20.37
N CYS A 365 6.84 1.62 19.44
CA CYS A 365 7.16 3.01 19.75
C CYS A 365 6.04 3.96 19.28
N PRO A 366 5.06 4.32 20.15
CA PRO A 366 3.98 5.25 19.80
C PRO A 366 4.43 6.61 19.29
N LYS A 367 5.60 7.12 19.73
CA LYS A 367 6.15 8.38 19.21
C LYS A 367 6.34 8.39 17.70
N LEU A 368 6.76 7.27 17.10
CA LEU A 368 6.91 7.16 15.65
C LEU A 368 5.54 7.18 14.95
N ALA A 369 4.55 6.49 15.53
CA ALA A 369 3.18 6.52 15.02
C ALA A 369 2.57 7.93 15.15
N ALA A 370 2.82 8.63 16.27
CA ALA A 370 2.39 10.01 16.48
C ALA A 370 3.01 10.96 15.44
N LEU A 371 4.32 10.81 15.18
CA LEU A 371 4.99 11.60 14.13
C LEU A 371 4.31 11.43 12.78
N VAL A 372 3.95 10.21 12.41
CA VAL A 372 3.25 9.94 11.14
C VAL A 372 1.81 10.49 11.16
N SER A 373 1.10 10.41 12.30
CA SER A 373 -0.29 10.87 12.42
C SER A 373 -0.46 12.38 12.25
N ILE A 374 0.58 13.18 12.52
CA ILE A 374 0.55 14.63 12.36
C ILE A 374 1.00 15.10 10.97
N MET A 375 1.31 14.16 10.06
CA MET A 375 1.77 14.48 8.72
C MET A 375 0.72 15.30 7.96
N PRO A 376 1.05 16.50 7.44
CA PRO A 376 0.16 17.27 6.60
C PRO A 376 -0.27 16.45 5.38
N GLN A 377 -1.58 16.52 5.04
CA GLN A 377 -2.10 15.79 3.88
C GLN A 377 -1.39 16.18 2.58
N SER A 378 -0.98 17.44 2.41
CA SER A 378 -0.23 17.91 1.25
C SER A 378 1.17 17.27 1.16
N VAL A 379 1.86 17.04 2.29
CA VAL A 379 3.13 16.29 2.33
C VAL A 379 2.90 14.84 1.93
N LEU A 380 1.85 14.22 2.50
CA LEU A 380 1.43 12.86 2.15
C LEU A 380 1.09 12.76 0.67
N GLY A 381 0.36 13.73 0.12
CA GLY A 381 -0.06 13.77 -1.28
C GLY A 381 1.11 13.84 -2.26
N GLY A 382 2.12 14.67 -1.97
CA GLY A 382 3.34 14.74 -2.78
C GLY A 382 4.07 13.40 -2.85
N ALA A 383 4.14 12.67 -1.73
CA ALA A 383 4.70 11.32 -1.66
C ALA A 383 3.79 10.28 -2.32
N ALA A 384 2.48 10.35 -2.09
CA ALA A 384 1.48 9.40 -2.59
C ALA A 384 1.41 9.38 -4.11
N VAL A 385 1.45 10.54 -4.77
CA VAL A 385 1.50 10.64 -6.24
C VAL A 385 2.69 9.82 -6.78
N MET A 386 3.87 9.96 -6.18
CA MET A 386 5.05 9.20 -6.61
C MET A 386 4.89 7.70 -6.35
N MET A 387 4.33 7.31 -5.18
CA MET A 387 4.11 5.90 -4.84
C MET A 387 3.11 5.25 -5.80
N PHE A 388 1.94 5.87 -6.00
CA PHE A 388 0.89 5.29 -6.84
C PHE A 388 1.28 5.26 -8.31
N SER A 389 2.01 6.28 -8.80
CA SER A 389 2.60 6.23 -10.13
C SER A 389 3.62 5.10 -10.29
N SER A 390 4.37 4.76 -9.23
CA SER A 390 5.29 3.63 -9.25
C SER A 390 4.56 2.29 -9.40
N ILE A 391 3.36 2.14 -8.82
CA ILE A 391 2.51 0.96 -9.01
C ILE A 391 2.07 0.85 -10.49
N VAL A 392 1.68 1.96 -11.12
CA VAL A 392 1.36 1.99 -12.57
C VAL A 392 2.53 1.47 -13.39
N ILE A 393 3.74 1.94 -13.10
CA ILE A 393 4.95 1.51 -13.82
C ILE A 393 5.24 0.02 -13.59
N SER A 394 5.04 -0.50 -12.39
CA SER A 394 5.16 -1.94 -12.11
C SER A 394 4.17 -2.76 -12.94
N GLY A 395 2.92 -2.30 -13.08
CA GLY A 395 1.93 -2.91 -13.97
C GLY A 395 2.38 -2.92 -15.43
N ILE A 396 2.91 -1.80 -15.95
CA ILE A 396 3.45 -1.69 -17.30
C ILE A 396 4.61 -2.69 -17.49
N GLN A 397 5.53 -2.79 -16.54
CA GLN A 397 6.65 -3.73 -16.59
C GLN A 397 6.18 -5.19 -16.68
N LEU A 398 5.12 -5.55 -15.95
CA LEU A 398 4.53 -6.88 -16.03
C LEU A 398 3.87 -7.14 -17.40
N ILE A 399 3.10 -6.19 -17.92
CA ILE A 399 2.43 -6.30 -19.24
C ILE A 399 3.46 -6.51 -20.34
N THR A 400 4.58 -5.76 -20.31
CA THR A 400 5.60 -5.77 -21.35
C THR A 400 6.56 -6.96 -21.28
N LYS A 401 6.44 -7.84 -20.28
CA LYS A 401 7.18 -9.11 -20.23
C LYS A 401 6.81 -10.06 -21.37
N ASN A 402 5.57 -10.02 -21.82
CA ASN A 402 5.08 -10.81 -22.94
C ASN A 402 4.95 -9.94 -24.19
N PRO A 403 5.00 -10.52 -25.40
CA PRO A 403 4.73 -9.79 -26.62
C PRO A 403 3.37 -9.08 -26.56
N LEU A 404 3.33 -7.83 -27.03
CA LEU A 404 2.09 -7.06 -27.14
C LEU A 404 1.33 -7.45 -28.41
N THR A 405 0.83 -8.68 -28.40
CA THR A 405 -0.01 -9.21 -29.48
C THR A 405 -1.36 -8.49 -29.52
N ALA A 406 -2.10 -8.62 -30.62
CA ALA A 406 -3.44 -8.04 -30.76
C ALA A 406 -4.37 -8.49 -29.63
N ARG A 407 -4.28 -9.76 -29.23
CA ARG A 407 -5.01 -10.33 -28.09
C ARG A 407 -4.64 -9.65 -26.77
N ASN A 408 -3.34 -9.56 -26.46
CA ASN A 408 -2.88 -8.98 -25.21
C ASN A 408 -3.21 -7.48 -25.13
N LEU A 409 -3.07 -6.74 -26.24
CA LEU A 409 -3.49 -5.33 -26.34
C LEU A 409 -4.99 -5.17 -26.09
N SER A 410 -5.84 -6.07 -26.61
CA SER A 410 -7.28 -6.05 -26.38
C SER A 410 -7.63 -6.28 -24.91
N ILE A 411 -6.96 -7.23 -24.24
CA ILE A 411 -7.15 -7.47 -22.81
C ILE A 411 -6.82 -6.19 -22.01
N VAL A 412 -5.66 -5.61 -22.24
CA VAL A 412 -5.21 -4.42 -21.49
C VAL A 412 -6.12 -3.23 -21.77
N SER A 413 -6.39 -2.92 -23.03
CA SER A 413 -7.12 -1.70 -23.41
C SER A 413 -8.56 -1.73 -22.93
N VAL A 414 -9.27 -2.86 -23.11
CA VAL A 414 -10.68 -2.97 -22.72
C VAL A 414 -10.81 -3.02 -21.20
N ALA A 415 -9.93 -3.77 -20.51
CA ALA A 415 -9.97 -3.86 -19.07
C ALA A 415 -9.69 -2.50 -18.39
N LEU A 416 -8.67 -1.77 -18.85
CA LEU A 416 -8.37 -0.43 -18.34
C LEU A 416 -9.46 0.57 -18.70
N GLY A 417 -9.96 0.55 -19.94
CA GLY A 417 -11.03 1.44 -20.39
C GLY A 417 -12.31 1.28 -19.56
N VAL A 418 -12.75 0.04 -19.34
CA VAL A 418 -13.92 -0.26 -18.49
C VAL A 418 -13.62 0.09 -17.03
N GLY A 419 -12.48 -0.35 -16.50
CA GLY A 419 -12.15 -0.13 -15.09
C GLY A 419 -12.01 1.35 -14.77
N TYR A 420 -11.12 2.07 -15.47
CA TYR A 420 -10.94 3.50 -15.24
C TYR A 420 -12.21 4.31 -15.53
N GLY A 421 -12.94 3.97 -16.62
CA GLY A 421 -14.18 4.64 -16.99
C GLY A 421 -15.26 4.50 -15.92
N MET A 422 -15.44 3.30 -15.35
CA MET A 422 -16.39 3.07 -14.25
C MET A 422 -15.94 3.75 -12.95
N GLY A 423 -14.65 3.72 -12.64
CA GLY A 423 -14.10 4.41 -11.46
C GLY A 423 -14.24 5.94 -11.52
N ALA A 424 -14.13 6.53 -12.72
CA ALA A 424 -14.31 7.97 -12.94
C ALA A 424 -15.79 8.39 -12.96
N ASN A 425 -16.71 7.47 -13.31
CA ASN A 425 -18.14 7.75 -13.45
C ASN A 425 -18.96 6.85 -12.51
N THR A 426 -18.84 7.07 -11.21
CA THR A 426 -19.49 6.27 -10.17
C THR A 426 -21.03 6.21 -10.31
N GLY A 427 -21.64 7.20 -10.94
CA GLY A 427 -23.08 7.26 -11.21
C GLY A 427 -23.58 6.31 -12.31
N ILE A 428 -22.69 5.67 -13.11
CA ILE A 428 -23.10 4.78 -14.21
C ILE A 428 -23.90 3.57 -13.74
N LEU A 429 -23.71 3.17 -12.49
CA LEU A 429 -24.40 2.02 -11.88
C LEU A 429 -25.60 2.45 -11.00
N ALA A 430 -25.99 3.72 -10.96
CA ALA A 430 -27.05 4.21 -10.06
C ALA A 430 -28.38 3.46 -10.18
N ASN A 431 -28.72 2.96 -11.38
CA ASN A 431 -29.93 2.20 -11.65
C ASN A 431 -29.70 0.66 -11.67
N ALA A 432 -28.49 0.19 -11.39
CA ALA A 432 -28.21 -1.23 -11.32
C ALA A 432 -28.71 -1.84 -10.00
N PRO A 433 -28.95 -3.16 -9.94
CA PRO A 433 -29.25 -3.82 -8.67
C PRO A 433 -28.21 -3.53 -7.60
N GLN A 434 -28.65 -3.41 -6.34
CA GLN A 434 -27.80 -3.00 -5.23
C GLN A 434 -26.52 -3.84 -5.10
N PHE A 435 -26.58 -5.14 -5.33
CA PHE A 435 -25.39 -5.98 -5.26
C PHE A 435 -24.37 -5.65 -6.35
N ILE A 436 -24.81 -5.24 -7.55
CA ILE A 436 -23.94 -4.78 -8.64
C ILE A 436 -23.25 -3.45 -8.24
N GLN A 437 -24.03 -2.51 -7.66
CA GLN A 437 -23.48 -1.26 -7.17
C GLN A 437 -22.41 -1.49 -6.09
N LEU A 438 -22.66 -2.41 -5.14
CA LEU A 438 -21.72 -2.76 -4.08
C LEU A 438 -20.41 -3.35 -4.62
N ILE A 439 -20.50 -4.24 -5.63
CA ILE A 439 -19.33 -4.91 -6.19
C ILE A 439 -18.51 -3.98 -7.11
N PHE A 440 -19.18 -3.25 -7.99
CA PHE A 440 -18.53 -2.51 -9.08
C PHE A 440 -18.49 -0.99 -8.89
N GLY A 441 -19.31 -0.45 -7.99
CA GLY A 441 -19.41 1.00 -7.79
C GLY A 441 -18.31 1.60 -6.91
N GLY A 442 -17.56 0.77 -6.17
CA GLY A 442 -16.59 1.24 -5.18
C GLY A 442 -15.25 1.70 -5.76
N SER A 443 -14.80 1.10 -6.83
CA SER A 443 -13.57 1.48 -7.53
C SER A 443 -13.49 0.84 -8.91
N GLY A 444 -12.69 1.42 -9.80
CA GLY A 444 -12.44 0.86 -11.13
C GLY A 444 -11.57 -0.40 -11.15
N ILE A 445 -10.99 -0.79 -10.02
CA ILE A 445 -10.06 -1.92 -9.92
C ILE A 445 -10.78 -3.25 -10.16
N VAL A 446 -11.92 -3.44 -9.48
CA VAL A 446 -12.71 -4.68 -9.60
C VAL A 446 -13.22 -4.91 -11.03
N PRO A 447 -13.87 -3.93 -11.71
CA PRO A 447 -14.24 -4.09 -13.11
C PRO A 447 -13.05 -4.36 -14.01
N ALA A 448 -11.93 -3.67 -13.85
CA ALA A 448 -10.72 -3.90 -14.63
C ALA A 448 -10.22 -5.35 -14.50
N ALA A 449 -10.11 -5.84 -13.26
CA ALA A 449 -9.65 -7.20 -12.99
C ALA A 449 -10.56 -8.25 -13.59
N MET A 450 -11.88 -8.10 -13.41
CA MET A 450 -12.86 -9.05 -13.94
C MET A 450 -12.86 -9.08 -15.47
N VAL A 451 -12.78 -7.91 -16.11
CA VAL A 451 -12.70 -7.83 -17.58
C VAL A 451 -11.40 -8.46 -18.09
N ALA A 452 -10.26 -8.18 -17.44
CA ALA A 452 -8.97 -8.76 -17.83
C ALA A 452 -9.01 -10.30 -17.75
N ILE A 453 -9.51 -10.85 -16.64
CA ILE A 453 -9.64 -12.31 -16.47
C ILE A 453 -10.61 -12.90 -17.50
N LEU A 454 -11.77 -12.28 -17.68
CA LEU A 454 -12.80 -12.76 -18.62
C LEU A 454 -12.26 -12.78 -20.05
N LEU A 455 -11.66 -11.71 -20.51
CA LEU A 455 -11.07 -11.62 -21.85
C LEU A 455 -9.93 -12.63 -22.04
N ASN A 456 -9.12 -12.85 -21.00
CA ASN A 456 -8.08 -13.88 -21.07
C ASN A 456 -8.64 -15.30 -21.23
N ILE A 457 -9.84 -15.55 -20.73
CA ILE A 457 -10.53 -16.85 -20.90
C ILE A 457 -11.18 -16.98 -22.28
N VAL A 458 -11.85 -15.92 -22.73
CA VAL A 458 -12.74 -15.94 -23.91
C VAL A 458 -11.98 -15.73 -25.21
N LEU A 459 -10.97 -14.85 -25.21
CA LEU A 459 -10.23 -14.58 -26.44
C LEU A 459 -9.36 -15.77 -26.85
N PRO A 460 -9.35 -16.12 -28.15
CA PRO A 460 -8.54 -17.22 -28.67
C PRO A 460 -7.07 -16.99 -28.34
N LYS A 461 -6.35 -18.07 -28.03
CA LYS A 461 -4.90 -18.02 -27.90
C LYS A 461 -4.30 -17.80 -29.27
N GLU A 462 -3.33 -16.90 -29.34
CA GLU A 462 -2.50 -16.73 -30.54
C GLU A 462 -1.38 -17.78 -30.47
N ASP A 463 -1.18 -18.51 -31.57
CA ASP A 463 -0.13 -19.53 -31.73
C ASP A 463 1.27 -18.89 -31.78
#